data_4ec1776b8d8d7b89c9598192a21fdc1f
#
_entry.id   4ec1776b8d8d7b89c9598192a21fdc1f
#
_cell.length_a   1.000
_cell.length_b   1.000
_cell.length_c   1.000
_cell.angle_alpha   90.00
_cell.angle_beta   90.00
_cell.angle_gamma   90.00
#
_symmetry.space_group_name_H-M   'P 1'
#
loop_
_entity.id
_entity.type
_entity.pdbx_description
1 polymer ?
#
loop_
_entity_poly.entity_id
_entity_poly.type
_entity_poly.pdbx_seq_one_letter_code
_entity_poly.pdbx_strand_id
1 'polypeptide(L)'
;MQDAKSDASRGCGVHIHIGAQGHTPQSLRNLANIMASHESLIAEALKLDRGRMSRYCRTVDPRFLEQVNRRKPRTMSQLADIWYTSNGASCGRSHHYNDSRYHMLNLHATFTKGTVEFRLFQFDEPTAERRGGIHAGQLKSYIQLCLALSQMAKNVRTASPKPQQNENPKYAMRTWLLRLGFIGEEFATARDFLTRNLSGDTAFRHGRAAA
;
A
#
# COMPACT_ATOMS: atom_id res chain seq x y z
N MET A 1 -25.54 0.70 -3.31
CA MET A 1 -24.87 -0.63 -3.29
C MET A 1 -25.52 -1.65 -2.36
N GLN A 2 -26.38 -1.24 -1.44
CA GLN A 2 -27.04 -2.18 -0.51
C GLN A 2 -28.13 -3.02 -1.17
N ASP A 3 -28.69 -2.60 -2.31
CA ASP A 3 -29.76 -3.31 -3.02
C ASP A 3 -29.27 -4.23 -4.15
N ALA A 4 -28.00 -4.13 -4.55
CA ALA A 4 -27.40 -5.10 -5.44
C ALA A 4 -26.93 -6.30 -4.60
N LYS A 5 -27.54 -7.45 -4.77
CA LYS A 5 -27.16 -8.75 -4.18
C LYS A 5 -25.78 -9.21 -4.77
N SER A 6 -24.72 -8.43 -4.52
CA SER A 6 -23.36 -8.78 -4.95
C SER A 6 -22.57 -9.27 -3.76
N ASP A 7 -22.15 -10.52 -3.78
CA ASP A 7 -21.23 -11.08 -2.78
C ASP A 7 -19.79 -10.72 -3.16
N ALA A 8 -19.10 -10.05 -2.23
CA ALA A 8 -17.67 -9.85 -2.34
C ALA A 8 -16.98 -11.17 -1.92
N SER A 9 -16.49 -11.94 -2.89
CA SER A 9 -15.71 -13.14 -2.62
C SER A 9 -14.29 -12.78 -2.15
N ARG A 10 -13.59 -13.74 -1.51
CA ARG A 10 -12.16 -13.61 -1.14
C ARG A 10 -11.25 -13.22 -2.31
N GLY A 11 -11.64 -13.55 -3.53
CA GLY A 11 -10.91 -13.17 -4.75
C GLY A 11 -11.08 -11.70 -5.14
N CYS A 12 -12.10 -11.01 -4.61
CA CYS A 12 -12.36 -9.61 -4.92
C CYS A 12 -11.44 -8.69 -4.13
N GLY A 13 -10.79 -7.74 -4.83
CA GLY A 13 -9.96 -6.69 -4.22
C GLY A 13 -10.52 -5.31 -4.48
N VAL A 14 -10.19 -4.38 -3.59
CA VAL A 14 -10.42 -2.96 -3.79
C VAL A 14 -9.14 -2.35 -4.33
N HIS A 15 -9.21 -1.74 -5.51
CA HIS A 15 -8.07 -1.09 -6.16
C HIS A 15 -8.32 0.41 -6.16
N ILE A 16 -7.31 1.16 -5.72
CA ILE A 16 -7.35 2.62 -5.67
C ILE A 16 -6.31 3.16 -6.64
N HIS A 17 -6.76 3.96 -7.59
CA HIS A 17 -5.93 4.65 -8.54
C HIS A 17 -5.79 6.12 -8.15
N ILE A 18 -4.56 6.59 -8.02
CA ILE A 18 -4.21 8.01 -7.81
C ILE A 18 -3.56 8.52 -9.08
N GLY A 19 -3.92 9.71 -9.53
CA GLY A 19 -3.27 10.33 -10.69
C GLY A 19 -1.74 10.40 -10.52
N ALA A 20 -0.99 9.94 -11.51
CA ALA A 20 0.47 9.95 -11.46
C ALA A 20 1.07 11.33 -11.78
N GLN A 21 0.26 12.32 -12.06
CA GLN A 21 0.71 13.70 -12.34
C GLN A 21 1.54 14.25 -11.17
N GLY A 22 2.63 14.93 -11.50
CA GLY A 22 3.59 15.45 -10.52
C GLY A 22 4.51 14.39 -9.88
N HIS A 23 4.38 13.11 -10.23
CA HIS A 23 5.39 12.12 -9.91
C HIS A 23 6.55 12.17 -10.91
N THR A 24 7.76 12.08 -10.36
CA THR A 24 9.01 11.88 -11.09
C THR A 24 9.49 10.45 -10.90
N PRO A 25 10.44 9.95 -11.69
CA PRO A 25 11.07 8.64 -11.43
C PRO A 25 11.63 8.53 -10.02
N GLN A 26 12.15 9.62 -9.47
CA GLN A 26 12.64 9.68 -8.08
C GLN A 26 11.51 9.50 -7.07
N SER A 27 10.40 10.21 -7.22
CA SER A 27 9.28 10.10 -6.28
C SER A 27 8.59 8.73 -6.38
N LEU A 28 8.52 8.11 -7.55
CA LEU A 28 8.01 6.73 -7.69
C LEU A 28 8.96 5.70 -7.07
N ARG A 29 10.28 5.90 -7.17
CA ARG A 29 11.26 5.12 -6.41
C ARG A 29 11.07 5.29 -4.90
N ASN A 30 10.87 6.52 -4.44
CA ASN A 30 10.58 6.79 -3.02
C ASN A 30 9.30 6.08 -2.59
N LEU A 31 8.25 6.11 -3.41
CA LEU A 31 6.99 5.43 -3.12
C LEU A 31 7.18 3.91 -2.99
N ALA A 32 7.93 3.30 -3.90
CA ALA A 32 8.25 1.87 -3.83
C ALA A 32 9.05 1.54 -2.56
N ASN A 33 10.01 2.38 -2.17
CA ASN A 33 10.78 2.21 -0.94
C ASN A 33 9.92 2.39 0.31
N ILE A 34 9.02 3.38 0.34
CA ILE A 34 8.06 3.59 1.44
C ILE A 34 7.15 2.38 1.57
N MET A 35 6.62 1.88 0.47
CA MET A 35 5.81 0.66 0.47
C MET A 35 6.61 -0.52 1.02
N ALA A 36 7.75 -0.84 0.45
CA ALA A 36 8.57 -1.98 0.86
C ALA A 36 8.93 -1.95 2.36
N SER A 37 9.18 -0.77 2.92
CA SER A 37 9.50 -0.63 4.34
C SER A 37 8.30 -0.79 5.29
N HIS A 38 7.06 -0.74 4.78
CA HIS A 38 5.84 -0.76 5.61
C HIS A 38 4.82 -1.83 5.18
N GLU A 39 5.03 -2.57 4.10
CA GLU A 39 4.08 -3.55 3.55
C GLU A 39 3.66 -4.61 4.58
N SER A 40 4.57 -5.13 5.37
CA SER A 40 4.26 -6.11 6.43
C SER A 40 3.37 -5.51 7.51
N LEU A 41 3.66 -4.30 7.94
CA LEU A 41 2.87 -3.58 8.93
C LEU A 41 1.47 -3.24 8.41
N ILE A 42 1.37 -2.83 7.14
CA ILE A 42 0.08 -2.57 6.48
C ILE A 42 -0.71 -3.87 6.34
N ALA A 43 -0.06 -4.96 5.91
CA ALA A 43 -0.71 -6.26 5.76
C ALA A 43 -1.29 -6.78 7.07
N GLU A 44 -0.57 -6.63 8.18
CA GLU A 44 -1.03 -6.96 9.52
C GLU A 44 -2.19 -6.06 9.95
N ALA A 45 -2.05 -4.74 9.80
CA ALA A 45 -3.07 -3.75 10.15
C ALA A 45 -4.41 -3.99 9.44
N LEU A 46 -4.37 -4.39 8.18
CA LEU A 46 -5.54 -4.63 7.33
C LEU A 46 -5.99 -6.10 7.34
N LYS A 47 -5.28 -6.99 8.06
CA LYS A 47 -5.52 -8.44 8.06
C LYS A 47 -5.63 -8.99 6.63
N LEU A 48 -4.67 -8.64 5.76
CA LEU A 48 -4.72 -9.05 4.37
C LEU A 48 -4.67 -10.57 4.24
N ASP A 49 -5.54 -11.11 3.38
CA ASP A 49 -5.57 -12.55 3.09
C ASP A 49 -4.26 -13.00 2.43
N ARG A 50 -3.65 -14.06 2.98
CA ARG A 50 -2.36 -14.59 2.51
C ARG A 50 -2.43 -15.14 1.08
N GLY A 51 -3.58 -15.73 0.70
CA GLY A 51 -3.79 -16.23 -0.65
C GLY A 51 -3.87 -15.10 -1.67
N ARG A 52 -4.49 -13.96 -1.29
CA ARG A 52 -4.47 -12.76 -2.11
C ARG A 52 -3.08 -12.16 -2.23
N MET A 53 -2.35 -12.08 -1.11
CA MET A 53 -0.99 -11.54 -1.10
C MET A 53 -0.05 -12.35 -2.00
N SER A 54 -0.20 -13.67 -2.07
CA SER A 54 0.64 -14.52 -2.92
C SER A 54 0.32 -14.40 -4.40
N ARG A 55 -0.92 -14.07 -4.77
CA ARG A 55 -1.40 -14.10 -6.17
C ARG A 55 -1.61 -12.72 -6.78
N TYR A 56 -2.31 -11.82 -6.08
CA TYR A 56 -2.90 -10.61 -6.66
C TYR A 56 -2.32 -9.30 -6.13
N CYS A 57 -1.69 -9.32 -4.96
CA CYS A 57 -1.10 -8.14 -4.33
C CYS A 57 0.19 -8.51 -3.58
N ARG A 58 1.16 -9.06 -4.30
CA ARG A 58 2.49 -9.36 -3.75
C ARG A 58 3.17 -8.09 -3.24
N THR A 59 4.08 -8.25 -2.32
CA THR A 59 4.99 -7.17 -1.90
C THR A 59 5.83 -6.68 -3.07
N VAL A 60 6.47 -5.54 -2.93
CA VAL A 60 7.38 -5.01 -3.95
C VAL A 60 8.51 -6.02 -4.21
N ASP A 61 8.77 -6.32 -5.48
CA ASP A 61 9.80 -7.30 -5.85
C ASP A 61 11.19 -6.84 -5.38
N PRO A 62 11.94 -7.68 -4.63
CA PRO A 62 13.28 -7.32 -4.13
C PRO A 62 14.28 -6.98 -5.25
N ARG A 63 14.18 -7.63 -6.43
CA ARG A 63 15.03 -7.33 -7.58
C ARG A 63 14.72 -5.95 -8.14
N PHE A 64 13.42 -5.59 -8.19
CA PHE A 64 13.03 -4.23 -8.57
C PHE A 64 13.60 -3.20 -7.59
N LEU A 65 13.46 -3.42 -6.27
CA LEU A 65 14.00 -2.52 -5.24
C LEU A 65 15.52 -2.35 -5.36
N GLU A 66 16.24 -3.45 -5.56
CA GLU A 66 17.69 -3.41 -5.75
C GLU A 66 18.05 -2.57 -6.98
N GLN A 67 17.45 -2.90 -8.14
CA GLN A 67 17.79 -2.25 -9.41
C GLN A 67 17.39 -0.76 -9.42
N VAL A 68 16.20 -0.42 -8.92
CA VAL A 68 15.74 0.98 -8.91
C VAL A 68 16.57 1.86 -7.98
N ASN A 69 17.03 1.32 -6.85
CA ASN A 69 17.88 2.05 -5.90
C ASN A 69 19.33 2.15 -6.36
N ARG A 70 19.86 1.12 -7.03
CA ARG A 70 21.21 1.12 -7.60
C ARG A 70 21.30 2.06 -8.82
N ARG A 71 20.37 1.92 -9.77
CA ARG A 71 20.42 2.63 -11.06
C ARG A 71 19.86 4.05 -10.99
N LYS A 72 18.99 4.37 -10.04
CA LYS A 72 18.38 5.69 -9.83
C LYS A 72 17.88 6.32 -11.14
N PRO A 73 16.86 5.74 -11.78
CA PRO A 73 16.37 6.18 -13.08
C PRO A 73 16.02 7.66 -13.09
N ARG A 74 16.35 8.35 -14.16
CA ARG A 74 16.08 9.79 -14.36
C ARG A 74 14.90 10.05 -15.28
N THR A 75 14.49 9.05 -16.06
CA THR A 75 13.33 9.15 -16.96
C THR A 75 12.30 8.07 -16.65
N MET A 76 11.04 8.31 -17.01
CA MET A 76 9.96 7.33 -16.85
C MET A 76 10.23 6.07 -17.69
N SER A 77 10.85 6.20 -18.84
CA SER A 77 11.24 5.06 -19.69
C SER A 77 12.25 4.15 -18.95
N GLN A 78 13.30 4.75 -18.36
CA GLN A 78 14.29 4.00 -17.58
C GLN A 78 13.65 3.29 -16.36
N LEU A 79 12.70 3.95 -15.70
CA LEU A 79 11.96 3.35 -14.59
C LEU A 79 11.09 2.18 -15.08
N ALA A 80 10.41 2.34 -16.21
CA ALA A 80 9.62 1.27 -16.83
C ALA A 80 10.50 0.08 -17.23
N ASP A 81 11.68 0.33 -17.81
CA ASP A 81 12.63 -0.72 -18.15
C ASP A 81 13.01 -1.56 -16.91
N ILE A 82 13.34 -0.90 -15.80
CA ILE A 82 13.66 -1.58 -14.54
C ILE A 82 12.44 -2.35 -14.03
N TRP A 83 11.25 -1.76 -14.06
CA TRP A 83 10.02 -2.39 -13.59
C TRP A 83 9.76 -3.71 -14.32
N TYR A 84 9.69 -3.67 -15.64
CA TYR A 84 9.35 -4.85 -16.44
C TYR A 84 10.44 -5.93 -16.44
N THR A 85 11.70 -5.52 -16.46
CA THR A 85 12.82 -6.48 -16.41
C THR A 85 12.89 -7.21 -15.07
N SER A 86 12.62 -6.50 -13.97
CA SER A 86 12.70 -7.09 -12.63
C SER A 86 11.50 -7.98 -12.29
N ASN A 87 10.30 -7.60 -12.76
CA ASN A 87 9.07 -8.34 -12.44
C ASN A 87 8.79 -9.53 -13.37
N GLY A 88 9.70 -9.84 -14.30
CA GLY A 88 9.59 -11.02 -15.17
C GLY A 88 8.32 -11.03 -16.02
N ALA A 89 7.97 -9.87 -16.57
CA ALA A 89 6.77 -9.75 -17.40
C ALA A 89 6.83 -10.67 -18.63
N SER A 90 5.94 -11.65 -18.68
CA SER A 90 5.86 -12.65 -19.75
C SER A 90 5.20 -12.13 -21.02
N CYS A 91 4.55 -10.97 -20.97
CA CYS A 91 3.83 -10.37 -22.08
C CYS A 91 4.27 -8.90 -22.31
N GLY A 92 3.88 -8.35 -23.46
CA GLY A 92 4.24 -6.98 -23.86
C GLY A 92 3.86 -5.92 -22.82
N ARG A 93 4.64 -4.84 -22.73
CA ARG A 93 4.45 -3.75 -21.77
C ARG A 93 3.09 -3.07 -21.89
N SER A 94 2.48 -3.04 -23.06
CA SER A 94 1.14 -2.49 -23.30
C SER A 94 0.01 -3.45 -22.96
N HIS A 95 0.31 -4.71 -22.64
CA HIS A 95 -0.72 -5.71 -22.38
C HIS A 95 -1.46 -5.42 -21.08
N HIS A 96 -2.79 -5.29 -21.14
CA HIS A 96 -3.62 -4.91 -19.98
C HIS A 96 -3.44 -5.82 -18.76
N TYR A 97 -3.29 -7.12 -18.98
CA TYR A 97 -3.11 -8.13 -17.93
C TYR A 97 -1.64 -8.52 -17.73
N ASN A 98 -0.71 -7.58 -17.92
CA ASN A 98 0.70 -7.81 -17.64
C ASN A 98 0.92 -8.26 -16.19
N ASP A 99 1.65 -9.37 -15.98
CA ASP A 99 1.82 -10.01 -14.67
C ASP A 99 2.54 -9.14 -13.64
N SER A 100 3.31 -8.14 -14.10
CA SER A 100 3.94 -7.16 -13.22
C SER A 100 2.95 -6.31 -12.42
N ARG A 101 1.66 -6.32 -12.80
CA ARG A 101 0.59 -5.60 -12.08
C ARG A 101 0.23 -6.20 -10.71
N TYR A 102 0.55 -7.47 -10.45
CA TYR A 102 0.08 -8.19 -9.28
C TYR A 102 0.93 -7.93 -8.02
N HIS A 103 1.18 -6.65 -7.74
CA HIS A 103 1.83 -6.16 -6.52
C HIS A 103 0.91 -5.22 -5.75
N MET A 104 1.14 -5.05 -4.44
CA MET A 104 0.41 -4.08 -3.60
C MET A 104 0.48 -2.67 -4.21
N LEU A 105 1.67 -2.29 -4.68
CA LEU A 105 1.92 -1.09 -5.48
C LEU A 105 2.12 -1.51 -6.93
N ASN A 106 1.22 -1.12 -7.81
CA ASN A 106 1.30 -1.43 -9.23
C ASN A 106 1.72 -0.19 -10.04
N LEU A 107 2.98 -0.18 -10.51
CA LEU A 107 3.49 0.85 -11.40
C LEU A 107 3.22 0.57 -12.88
N HIS A 108 2.78 -0.64 -13.27
CA HIS A 108 2.32 -0.89 -14.63
C HIS A 108 1.19 0.07 -15.02
N ALA A 109 0.27 0.36 -14.09
CA ALA A 109 -0.77 1.36 -14.31
C ALA A 109 -0.21 2.78 -14.54
N THR A 110 0.97 3.09 -14.00
CA THR A 110 1.61 4.39 -14.22
C THR A 110 2.07 4.55 -15.67
N PHE A 111 2.62 3.49 -16.24
CA PHE A 111 3.14 3.52 -17.61
C PHE A 111 2.06 3.36 -18.68
N THR A 112 0.90 2.79 -18.34
CA THR A 112 -0.17 2.48 -19.30
C THR A 112 -1.41 3.36 -19.16
N LYS A 113 -1.69 3.87 -17.95
CA LYS A 113 -2.92 4.63 -17.64
C LYS A 113 -2.65 5.99 -17.02
N GLY A 114 -1.39 6.31 -16.70
CA GLY A 114 -1.04 7.56 -16.02
C GLY A 114 -1.52 7.61 -14.55
N THR A 115 -1.69 6.46 -13.89
CA THR A 115 -2.11 6.38 -12.49
C THR A 115 -1.19 5.49 -11.67
N VAL A 116 -0.97 5.81 -10.41
CA VAL A 116 -0.40 4.89 -9.43
C VAL A 116 -1.53 4.07 -8.85
N GLU A 117 -1.44 2.75 -8.95
CA GLU A 117 -2.48 1.85 -8.45
C GLU A 117 -2.03 1.13 -7.17
N PHE A 118 -2.88 1.22 -6.14
CA PHE A 118 -2.76 0.45 -4.90
C PHE A 118 -3.77 -0.70 -4.91
N ARG A 119 -3.27 -1.95 -4.91
CA ARG A 119 -4.09 -3.16 -5.10
C ARG A 119 -4.28 -3.99 -3.83
N LEU A 120 -3.78 -3.52 -2.71
CA LEU A 120 -3.69 -4.30 -1.48
C LEU A 120 -5.02 -4.45 -0.73
N PHE A 121 -5.98 -3.56 -0.94
CA PHE A 121 -7.19 -3.53 -0.14
C PHE A 121 -8.16 -4.66 -0.50
N GLN A 122 -8.94 -5.09 0.48
CA GLN A 122 -9.91 -6.16 0.38
C GLN A 122 -11.22 -5.78 1.05
N PHE A 123 -12.26 -6.52 0.76
CA PHE A 123 -13.53 -6.44 1.45
C PHE A 123 -13.43 -7.21 2.78
N ASP A 124 -14.13 -6.74 3.81
CA ASP A 124 -14.31 -7.50 5.04
C ASP A 124 -15.19 -8.73 4.76
N GLU A 125 -14.82 -9.86 5.35
CA GLU A 125 -15.65 -11.05 5.30
C GLU A 125 -16.88 -10.90 6.20
N PRO A 126 -18.02 -11.52 5.84
CA PRO A 126 -19.19 -11.55 6.72
C PRO A 126 -18.83 -12.31 8.00
N THR A 127 -19.38 -11.84 9.11
CA THR A 127 -19.36 -12.53 10.40
C THR A 127 -20.79 -12.81 10.84
N ALA A 128 -20.98 -13.58 11.92
CA ALA A 128 -22.30 -13.84 12.47
C ALA A 128 -23.04 -12.53 12.86
N GLU A 129 -22.30 -11.50 13.22
CA GLU A 129 -22.82 -10.23 13.73
C GLU A 129 -22.82 -9.11 12.66
N ARG A 130 -22.08 -9.27 11.57
CA ARG A 130 -21.86 -8.19 10.60
C ARG A 130 -21.80 -8.71 9.17
N ARG A 131 -22.54 -8.05 8.27
CA ARG A 131 -22.40 -8.29 6.83
C ARG A 131 -20.98 -7.94 6.38
N GLY A 132 -20.41 -8.77 5.52
CA GLY A 132 -19.16 -8.46 4.82
C GLY A 132 -19.31 -7.27 3.88
N GLY A 133 -18.23 -6.85 3.25
CA GLY A 133 -18.20 -5.74 2.31
C GLY A 133 -17.21 -4.66 2.71
N ILE A 134 -17.42 -3.44 2.23
CA ILE A 134 -16.60 -2.28 2.59
C ILE A 134 -17.49 -1.15 3.11
N HIS A 135 -17.15 -0.62 4.27
CA HIS A 135 -17.84 0.52 4.85
C HIS A 135 -17.27 1.83 4.31
N ALA A 136 -18.12 2.87 4.23
CA ALA A 136 -17.71 4.17 3.72
C ALA A 136 -16.49 4.76 4.46
N GLY A 137 -16.45 4.66 5.79
CA GLY A 137 -15.30 5.10 6.60
C GLY A 137 -14.02 4.33 6.31
N GLN A 138 -14.13 3.03 6.04
CA GLN A 138 -13.00 2.18 5.65
C GLN A 138 -12.47 2.57 4.26
N LEU A 139 -13.36 2.73 3.28
CA LEU A 139 -12.97 3.18 1.94
C LEU A 139 -12.33 4.56 1.98
N LYS A 140 -12.91 5.50 2.74
CA LYS A 140 -12.31 6.83 2.98
C LYS A 140 -10.90 6.71 3.54
N SER A 141 -10.69 5.84 4.54
CA SER A 141 -9.38 5.62 5.17
C SER A 141 -8.34 5.08 4.18
N TYR A 142 -8.74 4.18 3.28
CA TYR A 142 -7.88 3.63 2.24
C TYR A 142 -7.47 4.70 1.22
N ILE A 143 -8.43 5.53 0.77
CA ILE A 143 -8.16 6.64 -0.15
C ILE A 143 -7.21 7.65 0.51
N GLN A 144 -7.46 8.03 1.76
CA GLN A 144 -6.60 8.93 2.51
C GLN A 144 -5.17 8.39 2.62
N LEU A 145 -5.00 7.08 2.91
CA LEU A 145 -3.69 6.44 2.97
C LEU A 145 -2.95 6.51 1.63
N CYS A 146 -3.63 6.16 0.52
CA CYS A 146 -3.03 6.22 -0.81
C CYS A 146 -2.59 7.64 -1.19
N LEU A 147 -3.41 8.64 -0.92
CA LEU A 147 -3.09 10.05 -1.18
C LEU A 147 -1.89 10.50 -0.34
N ALA A 148 -1.87 10.17 0.95
CA ALA A 148 -0.78 10.54 1.86
C ALA A 148 0.55 9.87 1.48
N LEU A 149 0.53 8.59 1.08
CA LEU A 149 1.70 7.88 0.57
C LEU A 149 2.25 8.53 -0.70
N SER A 150 1.37 8.85 -1.65
CA SER A 150 1.73 9.55 -2.89
C SER A 150 2.35 10.91 -2.58
N GLN A 151 1.75 11.68 -1.68
CA GLN A 151 2.24 13.01 -1.30
C GLN A 151 3.58 12.93 -0.56
N MET A 152 3.73 12.01 0.42
CA MET A 152 5.00 11.80 1.11
C MET A 152 6.12 11.46 0.13
N ALA A 153 5.86 10.56 -0.82
CA ALA A 153 6.85 10.15 -1.82
C ALA A 153 7.34 11.30 -2.70
N LYS A 154 6.48 12.29 -2.99
CA LYS A 154 6.84 13.51 -3.73
C LYS A 154 7.67 14.47 -2.90
N ASN A 155 7.38 14.56 -1.60
CA ASN A 155 7.97 15.56 -0.70
C ASN A 155 9.35 15.13 -0.14
N VAL A 156 9.59 13.82 0.02
CA VAL A 156 10.86 13.36 0.59
C VAL A 156 11.95 13.31 -0.47
N ARG A 157 13.15 13.73 -0.08
CA ARG A 157 14.33 13.62 -0.96
C ARG A 157 14.70 12.17 -1.23
N THR A 158 14.64 11.32 -0.21
CA THR A 158 14.95 9.88 -0.29
C THR A 158 14.11 9.11 0.72
N ALA A 159 13.81 7.85 0.40
CA ALA A 159 13.20 6.91 1.32
C ALA A 159 14.01 5.61 1.35
N SER A 160 14.09 4.97 2.51
CA SER A 160 14.73 3.67 2.68
C SER A 160 13.74 2.53 2.45
N PRO A 161 14.10 1.47 1.73
CA PRO A 161 13.26 0.29 1.57
C PRO A 161 13.36 -0.69 2.76
N LYS A 162 14.23 -0.44 3.73
CA LYS A 162 14.48 -1.37 4.84
C LYS A 162 13.26 -1.41 5.77
N PRO A 163 12.66 -2.59 6.00
CA PRO A 163 11.63 -2.75 7.02
C PRO A 163 12.15 -2.36 8.39
N GLN A 164 11.32 -1.68 9.17
CA GLN A 164 11.62 -1.42 10.57
C GLN A 164 11.15 -2.62 11.39
N GLN A 165 12.02 -3.15 12.23
CA GLN A 165 11.61 -4.11 13.26
C GLN A 165 10.84 -3.35 14.34
N ASN A 166 9.59 -3.72 14.55
CA ASN A 166 8.71 -3.05 15.49
C ASN A 166 8.28 -4.05 16.57
N GLU A 167 8.77 -3.87 17.79
CA GLU A 167 8.29 -4.62 18.96
C GLU A 167 6.84 -4.27 19.31
N ASN A 168 6.43 -3.05 18.96
CA ASN A 168 5.07 -2.54 19.13
C ASN A 168 4.52 -2.03 17.80
N PRO A 169 3.86 -2.90 16.98
CA PRO A 169 3.35 -2.54 15.67
C PRO A 169 2.27 -1.44 15.74
N LYS A 170 1.45 -1.40 16.78
CA LYS A 170 0.42 -0.37 16.94
C LYS A 170 1.04 1.02 17.15
N TYR A 171 2.07 1.13 17.98
CA TYR A 171 2.81 2.38 18.17
C TYR A 171 3.52 2.80 16.87
N ALA A 172 4.15 1.85 16.19
CA ALA A 172 4.84 2.11 14.93
C ALA A 172 3.89 2.64 13.86
N MET A 173 2.74 2.00 13.68
CA MET A 173 1.71 2.45 12.73
C MET A 173 1.21 3.84 13.11
N ARG A 174 0.84 4.08 14.36
CA ARG A 174 0.39 5.40 14.82
C ARG A 174 1.42 6.48 14.53
N THR A 175 2.67 6.24 14.87
CA THR A 175 3.76 7.21 14.64
C THR A 175 3.96 7.48 13.15
N TRP A 176 3.87 6.45 12.32
CA TRP A 176 3.98 6.60 10.88
C TRP A 176 2.80 7.38 10.30
N LEU A 177 1.56 7.09 10.73
CA LEU A 177 0.37 7.85 10.29
C LEU A 177 0.49 9.34 10.63
N LEU A 178 1.02 9.70 11.81
CA LEU A 178 1.28 11.11 12.15
C LEU A 178 2.29 11.76 11.18
N ARG A 179 3.34 11.03 10.78
CA ARG A 179 4.31 11.49 9.78
C ARG A 179 3.70 11.62 8.38
N LEU A 180 2.69 10.82 8.07
CA LEU A 180 1.90 10.92 6.84
C LEU A 180 0.88 12.07 6.87
N GLY A 181 0.75 12.79 8.00
CA GLY A 181 -0.17 13.91 8.14
C GLY A 181 -1.57 13.53 8.65
N PHE A 182 -1.76 12.33 9.19
CA PHE A 182 -3.04 11.90 9.78
C PHE A 182 -3.23 12.56 11.16
N ILE A 183 -3.39 13.87 11.17
CA ILE A 183 -3.56 14.71 12.34
C ILE A 183 -4.95 15.35 12.27
N GLY A 184 -5.60 15.57 13.43
CA GLY A 184 -6.94 16.17 13.47
C GLY A 184 -8.08 15.14 13.45
N GLU A 185 -9.29 15.64 13.68
CA GLU A 185 -10.50 14.82 13.79
C GLU A 185 -10.91 14.17 12.45
N GLU A 186 -10.63 14.82 11.32
CA GLU A 186 -10.92 14.31 9.98
C GLU A 186 -10.21 13.00 9.67
N PHE A 187 -9.14 12.68 10.40
CA PHE A 187 -8.38 11.42 10.26
C PHE A 187 -8.64 10.44 11.41
N ALA A 188 -9.52 10.74 12.37
CA ALA A 188 -9.77 9.88 13.52
C ALA A 188 -10.22 8.46 13.07
N THR A 189 -11.17 8.39 12.16
CA THR A 189 -11.65 7.13 11.58
C THR A 189 -10.51 6.35 10.89
N ALA A 190 -9.66 7.03 10.14
CA ALA A 190 -8.55 6.38 9.45
C ALA A 190 -7.50 5.86 10.42
N ARG A 191 -7.16 6.61 11.46
CA ARG A 191 -6.25 6.15 12.51
C ARG A 191 -6.79 4.91 13.22
N ASP A 192 -8.10 4.88 13.52
CA ASP A 192 -8.73 3.69 14.10
C ASP A 192 -8.65 2.48 13.16
N PHE A 193 -9.12 2.61 11.93
CA PHE A 193 -9.11 1.50 10.96
C PHE A 193 -7.70 0.94 10.70
N LEU A 194 -6.68 1.80 10.67
CA LEU A 194 -5.32 1.40 10.35
C LEU A 194 -4.52 0.91 11.57
N THR A 195 -5.07 1.02 12.80
CA THR A 195 -4.36 0.57 14.02
C THR A 195 -5.12 -0.49 14.81
N ARG A 196 -6.43 -0.62 14.65
CA ARG A 196 -7.28 -1.46 15.51
C ARG A 196 -6.91 -2.93 15.58
N ASN A 197 -6.36 -3.49 14.49
CA ASN A 197 -5.98 -4.90 14.40
C ASN A 197 -4.55 -5.19 14.85
N LEU A 198 -3.75 -4.15 15.11
CA LEU A 198 -2.36 -4.30 15.52
C LEU A 198 -2.26 -4.53 17.02
N SER A 199 -1.34 -5.38 17.41
CA SER A 199 -1.00 -5.63 18.80
C SER A 199 -0.18 -4.49 19.39
N GLY A 200 -0.19 -4.38 20.71
CA GLY A 200 0.59 -3.39 21.45
C GLY A 200 -0.23 -2.16 21.88
N ASP A 201 0.47 -1.12 22.27
CA ASP A 201 -0.06 0.12 22.82
C ASP A 201 0.25 1.31 21.89
N THR A 202 -0.67 2.28 21.83
CA THR A 202 -0.47 3.48 21.00
C THR A 202 0.39 4.55 21.66
N ALA A 203 0.56 4.51 22.98
CA ALA A 203 1.24 5.56 23.76
C ALA A 203 2.72 5.22 24.05
N PHE A 204 3.06 3.94 24.22
CA PHE A 204 4.38 3.53 24.67
C PHE A 204 5.09 2.65 23.65
N ARG A 205 6.31 3.05 23.26
CA ARG A 205 7.12 2.31 22.27
C ARG A 205 7.45 0.88 22.74
N HIS A 206 7.77 0.70 24.00
CA HIS A 206 8.19 -0.57 24.59
C HIS A 206 7.13 -1.21 25.51
N GLY A 207 5.85 -0.82 25.32
CA GLY A 207 4.77 -1.23 26.24
C GLY A 207 4.79 -0.44 27.55
N ARG A 208 3.74 -0.64 28.39
CA ARG A 208 3.76 -0.11 29.74
C ARG A 208 4.77 -0.93 30.56
N ALA A 209 5.69 -0.25 31.25
CA ALA A 209 6.45 -0.90 32.32
C ALA A 209 5.43 -1.53 33.29
N ALA A 210 5.62 -2.82 33.62
CA ALA A 210 4.85 -3.44 34.67
C ALA A 210 5.06 -2.63 35.96
N ALA A 211 3.96 -2.10 36.50
CA ALA A 211 3.98 -1.38 37.78
C ALA A 211 4.11 -2.40 38.92
#